data_10ca993f34901e52eab70fc29e591250
#
_entry.id   10ca993f34901e52eab70fc29e591250
#
_cell.length_a   1.000
_cell.length_b   1.000
_cell.length_c   1.000
_cell.angle_alpha   90.00
_cell.angle_beta   90.00
_cell.angle_gamma   90.00
#
_symmetry.space_group_name_H-M   'P 1'
#
loop_
_entity.id
_entity.type
_entity.pdbx_description
1 polymer ?
#
loop_
_entity_poly.entity_id
_entity_poly.type
_entity_poly.pdbx_seq_one_letter_code
_entity_poly.pdbx_strand_id
1 'polypeptide(L)'
;SNLQLPNSEEFDVDTTLTLTRRQTKETLALLSAYPERYRWIQPHTTFDYIAPKDPAMYDLRFRVVRFRISGGCYETVYTNLDSETFPIGTIKELYRLRWGIETSFRELKYTIGLSCLHGKKTDFLLQEVLKMLYTQTVLAFARKTTAGVWTFFWTYLM
;
A
#
# COMPACT_ATOMS: atom_id res chain seq x y z
N SER A 1 13.47 -9.75 -7.85
CA SER A 1 12.49 -10.67 -7.25
C SER A 1 12.70 -12.04 -7.89
N ASN A 2 12.90 -13.09 -7.09
CA ASN A 2 13.03 -14.47 -7.63
C ASN A 2 11.66 -15.13 -7.88
N LEU A 3 10.56 -14.38 -7.87
CA LEU A 3 9.26 -14.89 -8.25
C LEU A 3 9.20 -15.05 -9.76
N GLN A 4 8.68 -16.18 -10.23
CA GLN A 4 8.39 -16.40 -11.64
C GLN A 4 7.11 -15.62 -12.00
N LEU A 5 7.28 -14.35 -12.33
CA LEU A 5 6.20 -13.47 -12.79
C LEU A 5 6.20 -13.43 -14.33
N PRO A 6 5.03 -13.23 -14.95
CA PRO A 6 4.93 -13.05 -16.39
C PRO A 6 5.82 -11.90 -16.89
N ASN A 7 6.43 -12.07 -18.05
CA ASN A 7 7.27 -11.06 -18.67
C ASN A 7 6.48 -10.05 -19.50
N SER A 8 5.15 -9.95 -19.25
CA SER A 8 4.25 -9.01 -19.88
C SER A 8 4.25 -7.66 -19.16
N GLU A 9 3.92 -6.60 -19.89
CA GLU A 9 3.82 -5.25 -19.32
C GLU A 9 2.73 -5.17 -18.26
N GLU A 10 1.60 -5.82 -18.47
CA GLU A 10 0.49 -5.94 -17.52
C GLU A 10 0.19 -7.41 -17.26
N PHE A 11 -0.09 -7.75 -16.02
CA PHE A 11 -0.50 -9.09 -15.62
C PHE A 11 -1.25 -9.08 -14.29
N ASP A 12 -1.96 -10.19 -14.05
CA ASP A 12 -2.74 -10.44 -12.87
C ASP A 12 -2.66 -11.93 -12.57
N VAL A 13 -1.89 -12.32 -11.55
CA VAL A 13 -1.58 -13.72 -11.26
C VAL A 13 -1.63 -14.03 -9.77
N ASP A 14 -2.20 -15.18 -9.44
CA ASP A 14 -2.12 -15.75 -8.12
C ASP A 14 -0.80 -16.50 -7.95
N THR A 15 -0.16 -16.28 -6.82
CA THR A 15 1.15 -16.83 -6.50
C THR A 15 1.17 -17.39 -5.08
N THR A 16 1.97 -18.44 -4.88
CA THR A 16 2.15 -19.05 -3.56
C THR A 16 3.63 -19.10 -3.22
N LEU A 17 3.99 -18.61 -2.04
CA LEU A 17 5.31 -18.81 -1.44
C LEU A 17 5.19 -19.75 -0.25
N THR A 18 5.98 -20.81 -0.23
CA THR A 18 6.08 -21.70 0.91
C THR A 18 7.21 -21.22 1.83
N LEU A 19 6.84 -20.80 3.02
CA LEU A 19 7.72 -20.25 4.04
C LEU A 19 8.14 -21.32 5.04
N THR A 20 9.40 -21.32 5.48
CA THR A 20 9.91 -22.23 6.49
C THR A 20 10.94 -21.55 7.38
N ARG A 21 10.98 -21.94 8.66
CA ARG A 21 12.06 -21.55 9.59
C ARG A 21 13.13 -22.61 9.72
N ARG A 22 12.92 -23.79 9.13
CA ARG A 22 13.78 -24.94 9.25
C ARG A 22 14.94 -24.88 8.27
N GLN A 23 16.12 -25.29 8.71
CA GLN A 23 17.33 -25.44 7.91
C GLN A 23 17.83 -26.88 7.95
N THR A 24 16.96 -27.83 7.63
CA THR A 24 17.42 -29.23 7.40
C THR A 24 18.03 -29.35 6.04
N LYS A 25 18.81 -30.43 5.84
CA LYS A 25 19.42 -30.75 4.55
C LYS A 25 18.39 -30.79 3.42
N GLU A 26 17.19 -31.31 3.71
CA GLU A 26 16.06 -31.40 2.78
C GLU A 26 15.49 -30.03 2.46
N THR A 27 15.23 -29.19 3.49
CA THR A 27 14.70 -27.84 3.26
C THR A 27 15.70 -26.94 2.54
N LEU A 28 16.99 -27.07 2.82
CA LEU A 28 18.04 -26.35 2.08
C LEU A 28 18.11 -26.78 0.62
N ALA A 29 17.91 -28.04 0.32
CA ALA A 29 17.81 -28.54 -1.05
C ALA A 29 16.61 -27.93 -1.79
N LEU A 30 15.42 -27.86 -1.14
CA LEU A 30 14.24 -27.22 -1.70
C LEU A 30 14.44 -25.71 -1.94
N LEU A 31 15.03 -25.00 -0.98
CA LEU A 31 15.34 -23.58 -1.10
C LEU A 31 16.30 -23.26 -2.25
N SER A 32 17.25 -24.19 -2.50
CA SER A 32 18.22 -24.07 -3.59
C SER A 32 17.62 -24.45 -4.94
N ALA A 33 16.81 -25.53 -4.99
CA ALA A 33 16.23 -26.04 -6.23
C ALA A 33 15.07 -25.19 -6.74
N TYR A 34 14.28 -24.61 -5.83
CA TYR A 34 13.06 -23.84 -6.17
C TYR A 34 13.04 -22.48 -5.44
N PRO A 35 13.98 -21.59 -5.73
CA PRO A 35 14.09 -20.30 -5.06
C PRO A 35 12.90 -19.36 -5.34
N GLU A 36 12.11 -19.63 -6.37
CA GLU A 36 10.89 -18.89 -6.69
C GLU A 36 9.69 -19.25 -5.79
N ARG A 37 9.70 -20.47 -5.23
CA ARG A 37 8.59 -21.03 -4.45
C ARG A 37 8.86 -21.06 -2.96
N TYR A 38 10.11 -21.38 -2.55
CA TYR A 38 10.45 -21.57 -1.15
C TYR A 38 11.24 -20.39 -0.60
N ARG A 39 10.96 -20.00 0.65
CA ARG A 39 11.66 -18.94 1.37
C ARG A 39 11.95 -19.35 2.81
N TRP A 40 13.16 -19.09 3.21
CA TRP A 40 13.54 -19.23 4.61
C TRP A 40 13.29 -17.93 5.36
N ILE A 41 12.65 -18.04 6.54
CA ILE A 41 12.40 -16.92 7.46
C ILE A 41 13.49 -16.93 8.51
N GLN A 42 14.18 -15.83 8.65
CA GLN A 42 15.21 -15.65 9.68
C GLN A 42 14.61 -15.78 11.08
N PRO A 43 15.36 -16.31 12.09
CA PRO A 43 14.83 -16.55 13.44
C PRO A 43 14.28 -15.31 14.15
N HIS A 44 14.88 -14.13 13.89
CA HIS A 44 14.49 -12.86 14.49
C HIS A 44 13.38 -12.12 13.73
N THR A 45 12.94 -12.63 12.59
CA THR A 45 11.83 -12.03 11.84
C THR A 45 10.52 -12.35 12.54
N THR A 46 9.74 -11.31 12.87
CA THR A 46 8.39 -11.48 13.39
C THR A 46 7.49 -12.08 12.32
N PHE A 47 6.92 -13.25 12.58
CA PHE A 47 5.99 -13.92 11.69
C PHE A 47 5.14 -14.88 12.55
N ASP A 48 3.87 -14.55 12.72
CA ASP A 48 3.00 -15.17 13.73
C ASP A 48 2.45 -16.54 13.32
N TYR A 49 2.53 -16.89 12.02
CA TYR A 49 1.98 -18.15 11.48
C TYR A 49 2.92 -19.34 11.61
N ILE A 50 4.19 -19.14 11.92
CA ILE A 50 5.17 -20.20 12.19
C ILE A 50 5.96 -19.81 13.45
N ALA A 51 5.81 -20.59 14.52
CA ALA A 51 6.57 -20.38 15.74
C ALA A 51 8.10 -20.56 15.52
N PRO A 52 8.94 -19.87 16.29
CA PRO A 52 10.38 -20.16 16.28
C PRO A 52 10.65 -21.65 16.57
N LYS A 53 11.44 -22.30 15.73
CA LYS A 53 11.77 -23.74 15.78
C LYS A 53 10.65 -24.70 15.34
N ASP A 54 9.49 -24.21 14.94
CA ASP A 54 8.43 -25.06 14.38
C ASP A 54 8.93 -25.70 13.07
N PRO A 55 8.75 -27.02 12.89
CA PRO A 55 9.09 -27.71 11.64
C PRO A 55 8.10 -27.46 10.51
N ALA A 56 6.97 -26.80 10.78
CA ALA A 56 5.93 -26.56 9.81
C ALA A 56 6.40 -25.68 8.64
N MET A 57 5.78 -25.88 7.50
CA MET A 57 5.83 -24.99 6.34
C MET A 57 4.51 -24.25 6.24
N TYR A 58 4.55 -22.99 5.81
CA TYR A 58 3.37 -22.14 5.65
C TYR A 58 3.26 -21.66 4.19
N ASP A 59 2.15 -21.96 3.55
CA ASP A 59 1.86 -21.49 2.21
C ASP A 59 1.21 -20.11 2.26
N LEU A 60 2.00 -19.09 1.96
CA LEU A 60 1.55 -17.71 1.80
C LEU A 60 1.01 -17.54 0.38
N ARG A 61 -0.30 -17.47 0.25
CA ARG A 61 -1.01 -17.21 -1.01
C ARG A 61 -1.25 -15.72 -1.16
N PHE A 62 -0.91 -15.17 -2.31
CA PHE A 62 -1.14 -13.77 -2.64
C PHE A 62 -1.24 -13.60 -4.15
N ARG A 63 -1.86 -12.52 -4.54
CA ARG A 63 -2.04 -12.10 -5.92
C ARG A 63 -1.07 -10.99 -6.26
N VAL A 64 -0.49 -11.02 -7.44
CA VAL A 64 0.40 -9.99 -7.97
C VAL A 64 -0.25 -9.37 -9.19
N VAL A 65 -0.54 -8.09 -9.09
CA VAL A 65 -1.22 -7.33 -10.15
C VAL A 65 -0.28 -6.25 -10.65
N ARG A 66 0.04 -6.28 -11.94
CA ARG A 66 0.82 -5.22 -12.59
C ARG A 66 -0.05 -4.51 -13.61
N PHE A 67 -0.11 -3.19 -13.52
CA PHE A 67 -0.93 -2.36 -14.38
C PHE A 67 -0.23 -1.04 -14.72
N ARG A 68 -0.66 -0.47 -15.83
CA ARG A 68 -0.17 0.83 -16.30
C ARG A 68 -0.82 1.98 -15.53
N ILE A 69 0.01 2.92 -15.06
CA ILE A 69 -0.41 4.21 -14.52
C ILE A 69 -0.16 5.33 -15.54
N SER A 70 -0.42 6.58 -15.17
CA SER A 70 -0.17 7.73 -16.04
C SER A 70 1.31 7.87 -16.41
N GLY A 71 1.60 8.43 -17.59
CA GLY A 71 2.97 8.70 -18.04
C GLY A 71 3.74 7.49 -18.58
N GLY A 72 3.07 6.36 -18.85
CA GLY A 72 3.74 5.15 -19.38
C GLY A 72 4.49 4.35 -18.34
N CYS A 73 4.34 4.67 -17.05
CA CYS A 73 4.89 3.91 -15.94
C CYS A 73 3.98 2.75 -15.55
N TYR A 74 4.58 1.71 -14.99
CA TYR A 74 3.86 0.52 -14.48
C TYR A 74 4.04 0.41 -12.97
N GLU A 75 2.97 -0.01 -12.30
CA GLU A 75 3.00 -0.31 -10.88
C GLU A 75 2.70 -1.78 -10.64
N THR A 76 3.33 -2.36 -9.61
CA THR A 76 3.12 -3.76 -9.23
C THR A 76 2.63 -3.80 -7.79
N VAL A 77 1.43 -4.31 -7.59
CA VAL A 77 0.77 -4.41 -6.29
C VAL A 77 0.69 -5.87 -5.87
N TYR A 78 1.07 -6.14 -4.62
CA TYR A 78 0.90 -7.42 -3.95
C TYR A 78 -0.32 -7.32 -3.03
N THR A 79 -1.27 -8.25 -3.17
CA THR A 79 -2.53 -8.19 -2.44
C THR A 79 -3.04 -9.60 -2.09
N ASN A 80 -3.87 -9.69 -1.07
CA ASN A 80 -4.65 -10.88 -0.73
C ASN A 80 -6.12 -10.79 -1.20
N LEU A 81 -6.47 -9.73 -1.93
CA LEU A 81 -7.82 -9.55 -2.47
C LEU A 81 -8.02 -10.47 -3.67
N ASP A 82 -9.14 -11.18 -3.69
CA ASP A 82 -9.50 -12.08 -4.78
C ASP A 82 -9.84 -11.35 -6.09
N SER A 83 -9.69 -12.02 -7.21
CA SER A 83 -9.87 -11.42 -8.54
C SER A 83 -11.33 -11.26 -8.95
N GLU A 84 -12.25 -12.05 -8.37
CA GLU A 84 -13.68 -11.99 -8.69
C GLU A 84 -14.33 -10.76 -8.08
N THR A 85 -14.07 -10.52 -6.79
CA THR A 85 -14.61 -9.35 -6.07
C THR A 85 -13.84 -8.07 -6.40
N PHE A 86 -12.52 -8.17 -6.63
CA PHE A 86 -11.63 -7.04 -6.88
C PHE A 86 -10.89 -7.19 -8.21
N PRO A 87 -11.56 -6.95 -9.36
CA PRO A 87 -10.91 -6.95 -10.65
C PRO A 87 -9.80 -5.89 -10.74
N ILE A 88 -8.89 -6.02 -11.72
CA ILE A 88 -7.71 -5.16 -11.88
C ILE A 88 -8.05 -3.66 -11.88
N GLY A 89 -9.20 -3.27 -12.43
CA GLY A 89 -9.69 -1.89 -12.41
C GLY A 89 -9.94 -1.37 -11.00
N THR A 90 -10.52 -2.22 -10.14
CA THR A 90 -10.76 -1.88 -8.73
C THR A 90 -9.44 -1.78 -7.96
N ILE A 91 -8.49 -2.68 -8.19
CA ILE A 91 -7.15 -2.59 -7.57
C ILE A 91 -6.44 -1.30 -7.98
N LYS A 92 -6.52 -0.90 -9.24
CA LYS A 92 -5.97 0.35 -9.76
C LYS A 92 -6.59 1.58 -9.08
N GLU A 93 -7.90 1.57 -8.86
CA GLU A 93 -8.61 2.65 -8.17
C GLU A 93 -8.23 2.71 -6.67
N LEU A 94 -8.17 1.58 -5.98
CA LEU A 94 -7.69 1.51 -4.59
C LEU A 94 -6.26 2.04 -4.46
N TYR A 95 -5.39 1.69 -5.40
CA TYR A 95 -4.02 2.20 -5.43
C TYR A 95 -3.98 3.72 -5.63
N ARG A 96 -4.83 4.26 -6.51
CA ARG A 96 -4.98 5.70 -6.72
C ARG A 96 -5.43 6.43 -5.46
N LEU A 97 -6.38 5.86 -4.71
CA LEU A 97 -6.83 6.42 -3.43
C LEU A 97 -5.71 6.45 -2.38
N ARG A 98 -4.84 5.45 -2.35
CA ARG A 98 -3.66 5.44 -1.47
C ARG A 98 -2.73 6.65 -1.73
N TRP A 99 -2.51 7.00 -2.98
CA TRP A 99 -1.75 8.20 -3.36
C TRP A 99 -2.37 9.49 -2.84
N GLY A 100 -3.70 9.55 -2.78
CA GLY A 100 -4.42 10.66 -2.16
C GLY A 100 -4.05 10.85 -0.68
N ILE A 101 -3.88 9.75 0.06
CA ILE A 101 -3.45 9.77 1.46
C ILE A 101 -2.01 10.32 1.59
N GLU A 102 -1.08 9.85 0.76
CA GLU A 102 0.31 10.32 0.77
C GLU A 102 0.41 11.82 0.43
N THR A 103 -0.37 12.28 -0.53
CA THR A 103 -0.46 13.70 -0.88
C THR A 103 -1.02 14.52 0.28
N SER A 104 -2.06 14.04 0.97
CA SER A 104 -2.64 14.69 2.15
C SER A 104 -1.61 14.78 3.30
N PHE A 105 -0.83 13.73 3.55
CA PHE A 105 0.25 13.79 4.54
C PHE A 105 1.35 14.77 4.14
N ARG A 106 1.67 14.89 2.86
CA ARG A 106 2.63 15.87 2.36
C ARG A 106 2.11 17.30 2.56
N GLU A 107 0.86 17.56 2.26
CA GLU A 107 0.21 18.85 2.51
C GLU A 107 0.19 19.17 4.01
N LEU A 108 -0.19 18.22 4.87
CA LEU A 108 -0.13 18.38 6.32
C LEU A 108 1.28 18.75 6.79
N LYS A 109 2.29 18.06 6.31
CA LYS A 109 3.67 18.25 6.75
C LYS A 109 4.26 19.58 6.31
N TYR A 110 4.06 19.97 5.06
CA TYR A 110 4.77 21.11 4.46
C TYR A 110 3.90 22.37 4.30
N THR A 111 2.64 22.22 3.95
CA THR A 111 1.76 23.38 3.72
C THR A 111 1.12 23.88 5.02
N ILE A 112 0.76 22.96 5.91
CA ILE A 112 0.10 23.27 7.19
C ILE A 112 1.11 23.38 8.34
N GLY A 113 2.34 22.91 8.11
CA GLY A 113 3.45 23.06 9.06
C GLY A 113 3.49 22.02 10.18
N LEU A 114 2.98 20.81 9.96
CA LEU A 114 3.04 19.71 10.95
C LEU A 114 4.49 19.36 11.36
N SER A 115 5.48 19.74 10.53
CA SER A 115 6.89 19.63 10.86
C SER A 115 7.40 20.68 11.86
N CYS A 116 6.60 21.73 12.11
CA CYS A 116 6.98 22.87 12.96
C CYS A 116 6.10 22.93 14.22
N LEU A 117 5.92 21.77 14.89
CA LEU A 117 5.21 21.72 16.16
C LEU A 117 6.05 22.40 17.26
N HIS A 118 5.45 23.35 17.98
CA HIS A 118 6.10 24.16 19.00
C HIS A 118 5.82 23.66 20.42
N GLY A 119 4.79 22.84 20.59
CA GLY A 119 4.40 22.30 21.87
C GLY A 119 5.41 21.32 22.44
N LYS A 120 5.85 21.53 23.69
CA LYS A 120 6.73 20.60 24.42
C LYS A 120 5.96 19.58 25.26
N LYS A 121 4.68 19.82 25.53
CA LYS A 121 3.78 18.93 26.28
C LYS A 121 2.83 18.24 25.34
N THR A 122 2.48 16.98 25.61
CA THR A 122 1.60 16.14 24.80
C THR A 122 0.27 16.82 24.50
N ASP A 123 -0.35 17.48 25.47
CA ASP A 123 -1.65 18.13 25.31
C ASP A 123 -1.58 19.31 24.31
N PHE A 124 -0.50 20.10 24.35
CA PHE A 124 -0.30 21.19 23.37
C PHE A 124 -0.03 20.64 21.97
N LEU A 125 0.75 19.56 21.86
CA LEU A 125 0.97 18.88 20.57
C LEU A 125 -0.33 18.37 19.98
N LEU A 126 -1.18 17.73 20.79
CA LEU A 126 -2.50 17.26 20.37
C LEU A 126 -3.39 18.41 19.89
N GLN A 127 -3.40 19.55 20.62
CA GLN A 127 -4.16 20.73 20.20
C GLN A 127 -3.66 21.33 18.88
N GLU A 128 -2.34 21.41 18.67
CA GLU A 128 -1.75 21.88 17.43
C GLU A 128 -2.12 20.94 16.26
N VAL A 129 -2.02 19.63 16.44
CA VAL A 129 -2.41 18.63 15.43
C VAL A 129 -3.90 18.72 15.10
N LEU A 130 -4.77 18.78 16.11
CA LEU A 130 -6.21 18.92 15.92
C LEU A 130 -6.58 20.21 15.18
N LYS A 131 -5.94 21.32 15.52
CA LYS A 131 -6.13 22.60 14.82
C LYS A 131 -5.74 22.50 13.34
N MET A 132 -4.61 21.84 13.04
CA MET A 132 -4.16 21.65 11.67
C MET A 132 -5.11 20.75 10.87
N LEU A 133 -5.57 19.65 11.45
CA LEU A 133 -6.56 18.74 10.82
C LEU A 133 -7.89 19.48 10.56
N TYR A 134 -8.36 20.26 11.52
CA TYR A 134 -9.58 21.07 11.36
C TYR A 134 -9.43 22.08 10.21
N THR A 135 -8.32 22.81 10.16
CA THR A 135 -8.03 23.78 9.10
C THR A 135 -8.02 23.10 7.73
N GLN A 136 -7.41 21.93 7.60
CA GLN A 136 -7.38 21.17 6.33
C GLN A 136 -8.78 20.73 5.91
N THR A 137 -9.60 20.26 6.85
CA THR A 137 -10.97 19.84 6.58
C THR A 137 -11.82 21.01 6.09
N VAL A 138 -11.72 22.16 6.74
CA VAL A 138 -12.43 23.40 6.34
C VAL A 138 -11.98 23.87 4.95
N LEU A 139 -10.68 23.87 4.67
CA LEU A 139 -10.15 24.24 3.36
C LEU A 139 -10.58 23.26 2.25
N ALA A 140 -10.60 21.97 2.53
CA ALA A 140 -11.08 20.96 1.57
C ALA A 140 -12.57 21.13 1.27
N PHE A 141 -13.37 21.44 2.29
CA PHE A 141 -14.81 21.76 2.13
C PHE A 141 -15.01 23.06 1.32
N ALA A 142 -14.28 24.12 1.64
CA ALA A 142 -14.34 25.38 0.91
C ALA A 142 -13.96 25.22 -0.57
N ARG A 143 -12.93 24.43 -0.88
CA ARG A 143 -12.55 24.13 -2.27
C ARG A 143 -13.65 23.39 -3.05
N LYS A 144 -14.36 22.44 -2.40
CA LYS A 144 -15.50 21.74 -3.03
C LYS A 144 -16.68 22.69 -3.30
N THR A 145 -16.99 23.57 -2.37
CA THR A 145 -18.10 24.53 -2.52
C THR A 145 -17.79 25.58 -3.58
N THR A 146 -16.56 26.12 -3.63
CA THR A 146 -16.16 27.08 -4.66
C THR A 146 -16.10 26.44 -6.05
N ALA A 147 -15.62 25.20 -6.20
CA ALA A 147 -15.66 24.49 -7.48
C ALA A 147 -17.09 24.28 -7.99
N GLY A 148 -18.05 23.99 -7.08
CA GLY A 148 -19.47 23.90 -7.41
C GLY A 148 -20.08 25.24 -7.85
N VAL A 149 -19.69 26.34 -7.20
CA VAL A 149 -20.15 27.69 -7.56
C VAL A 149 -19.61 28.13 -8.93
N TRP A 150 -18.35 27.82 -9.25
CA TRP A 150 -17.79 28.12 -10.58
C TRP A 150 -18.47 27.33 -11.70
N THR A 151 -18.80 26.06 -11.48
CA THR A 151 -19.56 25.25 -12.46
C THR A 151 -20.96 25.80 -12.67
N PHE A 152 -21.61 26.28 -11.61
CA PHE A 152 -22.93 26.90 -11.68
C PHE A 152 -22.89 28.24 -12.46
N PHE A 153 -21.91 29.09 -12.24
CA PHE A 153 -21.73 30.34 -12.97
C PHE A 153 -21.49 30.15 -14.46
N TRP A 154 -20.68 29.14 -14.86
CA TRP A 154 -20.42 28.84 -16.27
C TRP A 154 -21.64 28.25 -17.01
N THR A 155 -22.46 27.48 -16.32
CA THR A 155 -23.66 26.84 -16.94
C THR A 155 -24.83 27.84 -17.13
N TYR A 156 -24.86 28.93 -16.39
CA TYR A 156 -25.97 29.91 -16.46
C TYR A 156 -25.62 31.25 -17.11
N LEU A 157 -24.38 31.50 -17.49
CA LEU A 157 -23.92 32.73 -18.10
C LEU A 157 -23.49 32.59 -19.58
N MET A 158 -23.60 31.39 -20.19
CA MET A 158 -23.52 31.13 -21.62
C MET A 158 -24.85 30.54 -22.13
#